data_47ea55f20d9e8c412b27ce072acf5a35
#
_entry.id   47ea55f20d9e8c412b27ce072acf5a35
#
_cell.length_a   1.000
_cell.length_b   1.000
_cell.length_c   1.000
_cell.angle_alpha   90.00
_cell.angle_beta   90.00
_cell.angle_gamma   90.00
#
_symmetry.space_group_name_H-M   'P 1'
#
loop_
_entity.id
_entity.type
_entity.pdbx_description
1 polymer ?
#
loop_
_entity_poly.entity_id
_entity_poly.type
_entity_poly.pdbx_seq_one_letter_code
_entity_poly.pdbx_strand_id
1 'polypeptide(L)'
;MFRTCFPRMRLLTGTMVVVTEPENAKTTAVLHTSEGDIRVVLFGDHAPKTVANFVGLAEGSKDYTGPNASGGDSGPFYDGSIFHRVISGFMIQGGDPTGTGRGGPGYQFGDEFHPDLKFDRPYLLAMANAGPGTNGSQFFITVGNTPHLNRRHTIFGEVADAESRAVVDAIAQTTTGQADRPLTDVVIEKIEIEQS
;
A
#
# COMPACT_ATOMS: atom_id res chain seq x y z
N MET A 1 28.75 7.17 -18.74
CA MET A 1 28.07 7.95 -19.80
C MET A 1 26.87 8.62 -19.16
N PHE A 2 27.05 9.84 -18.66
CA PHE A 2 26.01 10.57 -17.94
C PHE A 2 25.05 11.21 -18.98
N ARG A 3 23.78 10.82 -18.94
CA ARG A 3 22.73 11.53 -19.67
C ARG A 3 22.29 12.74 -18.84
N THR A 4 22.77 13.91 -19.20
CA THR A 4 22.25 15.19 -18.74
C THR A 4 20.86 15.39 -19.33
N CYS A 5 19.84 15.38 -18.48
CA CYS A 5 18.47 15.76 -18.83
C CYS A 5 18.42 17.28 -18.93
N PHE A 6 18.26 17.83 -20.13
CA PHE A 6 18.03 19.26 -20.34
C PHE A 6 16.55 19.59 -20.16
N PRO A 7 16.19 20.65 -19.41
CA PRO A 7 14.79 21.07 -19.30
C PRO A 7 14.29 21.64 -20.65
N ARG A 8 13.07 21.20 -21.03
CA ARG A 8 12.39 21.77 -22.23
C ARG A 8 11.96 23.21 -21.95
N MET A 9 12.56 24.16 -22.67
CA MET A 9 12.16 25.56 -22.66
C MET A 9 10.93 25.78 -23.52
N ARG A 10 9.86 26.34 -22.97
CA ARG A 10 8.73 26.90 -23.73
C ARG A 10 8.70 28.41 -23.53
N LEU A 11 8.79 29.14 -24.66
CA LEU A 11 8.72 30.60 -24.71
C LEU A 11 7.23 31.01 -24.74
N LEU A 12 6.76 31.70 -23.72
CA LEU A 12 5.48 32.41 -23.73
C LEU A 12 5.75 33.85 -23.25
N THR A 13 5.58 34.80 -24.22
CA THR A 13 5.54 36.28 -24.02
C THR A 13 6.49 36.85 -22.96
N GLY A 14 7.76 37.00 -23.36
CA GLY A 14 8.68 37.98 -22.77
C GLY A 14 9.20 37.75 -21.35
N THR A 15 8.76 36.74 -20.64
CA THR A 15 9.28 36.40 -19.31
C THR A 15 9.65 34.92 -19.29
N MET A 16 10.92 34.62 -19.02
CA MET A 16 11.42 33.29 -18.84
C MET A 16 10.90 32.75 -17.49
N VAL A 17 9.83 31.99 -17.52
CA VAL A 17 9.43 31.19 -16.36
C VAL A 17 10.12 29.83 -16.49
N VAL A 18 11.09 29.58 -15.63
CA VAL A 18 11.63 28.25 -15.44
C VAL A 18 10.53 27.46 -14.72
N VAL A 19 9.74 26.72 -15.49
CA VAL A 19 8.86 25.70 -14.90
C VAL A 19 9.77 24.55 -14.53
N THR A 20 10.22 24.53 -13.29
CA THR A 20 10.70 23.29 -12.68
C THR A 20 9.49 22.40 -12.59
N GLU A 21 9.45 21.32 -13.39
CA GLU A 21 8.53 20.23 -13.08
C GLU A 21 8.79 19.85 -11.62
N PRO A 22 7.74 19.66 -10.80
CA PRO A 22 7.95 19.23 -9.43
C PRO A 22 8.77 17.93 -9.49
N GLU A 23 9.93 17.93 -8.85
CA GLU A 23 10.61 16.68 -8.53
C GLU A 23 9.54 15.79 -7.91
N ASN A 24 9.39 14.60 -8.46
CA ASN A 24 8.39 13.62 -8.07
C ASN A 24 8.32 13.54 -6.55
N ALA A 25 7.33 14.20 -5.97
CA ALA A 25 7.12 14.21 -4.53
C ALA A 25 6.92 12.77 -4.10
N LYS A 26 7.88 12.25 -3.35
CA LYS A 26 7.87 10.87 -2.91
C LYS A 26 6.83 10.72 -1.80
N THR A 27 5.75 10.04 -2.10
CA THR A 27 4.71 9.75 -1.11
C THR A 27 5.12 8.53 -0.29
N THR A 28 5.15 8.67 1.01
CA THR A 28 5.43 7.60 1.98
C THR A 28 4.22 7.39 2.88
N ALA A 29 3.83 6.15 3.11
CA ALA A 29 2.85 5.80 4.13
C ALA A 29 3.57 5.23 5.35
N VAL A 30 3.18 5.66 6.54
CA VAL A 30 3.63 5.10 7.81
C VAL A 30 2.46 4.37 8.45
N LEU A 31 2.54 3.05 8.49
CA LEU A 31 1.58 2.21 9.19
C LEU A 31 2.06 2.08 10.64
N HIS A 32 1.37 2.74 11.56
CA HIS A 32 1.60 2.57 12.99
C HIS A 32 0.86 1.30 13.44
N THR A 33 1.61 0.32 13.87
CA THR A 33 1.05 -0.97 14.29
C THR A 33 1.36 -1.29 15.74
N SER A 34 0.61 -2.21 16.33
CA SER A 34 0.88 -2.72 17.68
C SER A 34 2.26 -3.39 17.84
N GLU A 35 2.91 -3.74 16.72
CA GLU A 35 4.26 -4.35 16.68
C GLU A 35 5.36 -3.36 16.29
N GLY A 36 5.01 -2.11 15.95
CA GLY A 36 5.92 -1.06 15.53
C GLY A 36 5.51 -0.41 14.21
N ASP A 37 6.30 0.56 13.77
CA ASP A 37 6.02 1.34 12.58
C ASP A 37 6.57 0.65 11.31
N ILE A 38 5.76 0.69 10.26
CA ILE A 38 6.16 0.21 8.93
C ILE A 38 6.07 1.39 7.96
N ARG A 39 7.22 1.85 7.48
CA ARG A 39 7.33 2.89 6.44
C ARG A 39 7.34 2.25 5.07
N VAL A 40 6.47 2.71 4.18
CA VAL A 40 6.32 2.20 2.81
C VAL A 40 6.39 3.36 1.83
N VAL A 41 7.30 3.26 0.87
CA VAL A 41 7.34 4.19 -0.27
C VAL A 41 6.27 3.77 -1.27
N LEU A 42 5.40 4.69 -1.67
CA LEU A 42 4.32 4.43 -2.61
C LEU A 42 4.76 4.78 -4.04
N PHE A 43 4.38 3.95 -4.99
CA PHE A 43 4.76 4.06 -6.40
C PHE A 43 3.67 4.76 -7.22
N GLY A 44 3.43 6.04 -6.95
CA GLY A 44 2.39 6.83 -7.61
C GLY A 44 2.52 6.92 -9.13
N ASP A 45 3.75 6.87 -9.67
CA ASP A 45 3.98 6.89 -11.12
C ASP A 45 3.65 5.56 -11.81
N HIS A 46 3.77 4.45 -11.08
CA HIS A 46 3.57 3.10 -11.61
C HIS A 46 2.13 2.61 -11.43
N ALA A 47 1.48 3.00 -10.33
CA ALA A 47 0.13 2.59 -9.98
C ALA A 47 -0.68 3.77 -9.41
N PRO A 48 -0.92 4.84 -10.20
CA PRO A 48 -1.48 6.10 -9.72
C PRO A 48 -2.88 5.96 -9.11
N LYS A 49 -3.75 5.16 -9.70
CA LYS A 49 -5.12 4.94 -9.19
C LYS A 49 -5.10 4.15 -7.89
N THR A 50 -4.24 3.15 -7.79
CA THR A 50 -4.08 2.30 -6.61
C THR A 50 -3.52 3.11 -5.45
N VAL A 51 -2.48 3.92 -5.69
CA VAL A 51 -1.91 4.81 -4.67
C VAL A 51 -2.94 5.85 -4.22
N ALA A 52 -3.65 6.50 -5.15
CA ALA A 52 -4.70 7.47 -4.82
C ALA A 52 -5.84 6.83 -4.00
N ASN A 53 -6.21 5.59 -4.30
CA ASN A 53 -7.19 4.84 -3.53
C ASN A 53 -6.70 4.55 -2.10
N PHE A 54 -5.48 4.03 -1.96
CA PHE A 54 -4.90 3.71 -0.67
C PHE A 54 -4.74 4.95 0.20
N VAL A 55 -4.17 6.02 -0.34
CA VAL A 55 -3.99 7.31 0.34
C VAL A 55 -5.34 7.89 0.77
N GLY A 56 -6.30 7.95 -0.14
CA GLY A 56 -7.63 8.49 0.16
C GLY A 56 -8.37 7.72 1.26
N LEU A 57 -8.24 6.39 1.28
CA LEU A 57 -8.79 5.57 2.36
C LEU A 57 -8.03 5.76 3.68
N ALA A 58 -6.71 5.86 3.63
CA ALA A 58 -5.88 6.08 4.82
C ALA A 58 -6.16 7.42 5.50
N GLU A 59 -6.30 8.48 4.72
CA GLU A 59 -6.60 9.83 5.22
C GLU A 59 -8.09 10.07 5.53
N GLY A 60 -8.97 9.19 5.03
CA GLY A 60 -10.43 9.36 5.12
C GLY A 60 -11.00 10.40 4.17
N SER A 61 -10.25 10.78 3.13
CA SER A 61 -10.67 11.73 2.10
C SER A 61 -11.44 11.07 0.94
N LYS A 62 -11.42 9.75 0.87
CA LYS A 62 -12.14 8.96 -0.14
C LYS A 62 -13.40 8.36 0.45
N ASP A 63 -14.52 8.56 -0.25
CA ASP A 63 -15.80 7.98 0.12
C ASP A 63 -15.78 6.44 0.00
N TYR A 64 -16.43 5.78 0.94
CA TYR A 64 -16.66 4.35 0.97
C TYR A 64 -18.04 4.03 1.54
N THR A 65 -18.51 2.81 1.35
CA THR A 65 -19.79 2.35 1.89
C THR A 65 -19.59 1.23 2.89
N GLY A 66 -20.29 1.27 3.99
CA GLY A 66 -20.18 0.33 5.08
C GLY A 66 -19.26 0.83 6.21
N PRO A 67 -19.15 0.12 7.31
CA PRO A 67 -18.36 0.55 8.45
C PRO A 67 -16.85 0.41 8.17
N ASN A 68 -16.08 1.39 8.64
CA ASN A 68 -14.64 1.24 8.81
C ASN A 68 -14.33 0.34 10.03
N ALA A 69 -13.05 0.08 10.29
CA ALA A 69 -12.64 -0.79 11.39
C ALA A 69 -13.03 -0.26 12.79
N SER A 70 -13.24 1.05 12.93
CA SER A 70 -13.72 1.70 14.15
C SER A 70 -15.26 1.72 14.27
N GLY A 71 -15.98 1.17 13.28
CA GLY A 71 -17.45 1.12 13.24
C GLY A 71 -18.13 2.37 12.69
N GLY A 72 -17.35 3.36 12.19
CA GLY A 72 -17.86 4.57 11.52
C GLY A 72 -18.07 4.34 10.02
N ASP A 73 -18.79 5.27 9.38
CA ASP A 73 -19.07 5.27 7.94
C ASP A 73 -18.29 6.35 7.17
N SER A 74 -17.35 7.00 7.84
CA SER A 74 -16.53 8.09 7.31
C SER A 74 -15.21 8.20 8.08
N GLY A 75 -14.27 9.00 7.56
CA GLY A 75 -12.94 9.19 8.15
C GLY A 75 -11.94 8.10 7.74
N PRO A 76 -10.79 8.00 8.42
CA PRO A 76 -9.74 7.04 8.11
C PRO A 76 -10.26 5.58 8.12
N PHE A 77 -10.12 4.91 6.98
CA PHE A 77 -10.72 3.59 6.76
C PHE A 77 -9.99 2.47 7.47
N TYR A 78 -8.66 2.58 7.55
CA TYR A 78 -7.79 1.51 8.05
C TYR A 78 -7.58 1.52 9.56
N ASP A 79 -7.88 2.64 10.23
CA ASP A 79 -7.59 2.81 11.65
C ASP A 79 -8.34 1.78 12.51
N GLY A 80 -7.59 0.99 13.26
CA GLY A 80 -8.12 -0.12 14.07
C GLY A 80 -8.30 -1.45 13.32
N SER A 81 -8.00 -1.52 12.02
CA SER A 81 -7.99 -2.78 11.27
C SER A 81 -6.81 -3.67 11.67
N ILE A 82 -6.87 -4.95 11.32
CA ILE A 82 -5.85 -5.93 11.69
C ILE A 82 -5.19 -6.57 10.48
N PHE A 83 -3.99 -7.13 10.67
CA PHE A 83 -3.45 -8.12 9.76
C PHE A 83 -4.16 -9.45 10.02
N HIS A 84 -5.24 -9.71 9.28
CA HIS A 84 -6.13 -10.85 9.49
C HIS A 84 -5.63 -12.17 8.91
N ARG A 85 -4.61 -12.13 8.05
CA ARG A 85 -3.99 -13.31 7.44
C ARG A 85 -2.48 -13.12 7.35
N VAL A 86 -1.75 -14.01 7.97
CA VAL A 86 -0.29 -13.99 8.05
C VAL A 86 0.25 -15.37 7.71
N ILE A 87 1.09 -15.46 6.67
CA ILE A 87 1.74 -16.70 6.26
C ILE A 87 3.25 -16.47 6.25
N SER A 88 3.95 -17.12 7.18
CA SER A 88 5.41 -17.06 7.28
C SER A 88 6.08 -17.45 5.97
N GLY A 89 7.10 -16.69 5.56
CA GLY A 89 7.81 -16.89 4.30
C GLY A 89 7.04 -16.48 3.04
N PHE A 90 5.80 -16.00 3.19
CA PHE A 90 4.97 -15.57 2.05
C PHE A 90 4.55 -14.10 2.16
N MET A 91 3.57 -13.77 3.01
CA MET A 91 3.06 -12.40 3.11
C MET A 91 2.28 -12.14 4.40
N ILE A 92 2.10 -10.88 4.75
CA ILE A 92 1.16 -10.40 5.75
C ILE A 92 0.06 -9.59 5.07
N GLN A 93 -1.21 -9.86 5.34
CA GLN A 93 -2.37 -9.27 4.67
C GLN A 93 -3.29 -8.57 5.66
N GLY A 94 -3.68 -7.36 5.32
CA GLY A 94 -4.60 -6.51 6.08
C GLY A 94 -5.49 -5.66 5.19
N GLY A 95 -6.06 -4.59 5.76
CA GLY A 95 -6.88 -3.63 5.02
C GLY A 95 -8.35 -4.02 4.86
N ASP A 96 -8.81 -5.05 5.59
CA ASP A 96 -10.20 -5.39 5.71
C ASP A 96 -10.74 -4.86 7.05
N PRO A 97 -11.69 -3.92 7.04
CA PRO A 97 -12.23 -3.35 8.28
C PRO A 97 -12.97 -4.37 9.15
N THR A 98 -13.45 -5.46 8.56
CA THR A 98 -14.16 -6.52 9.30
C THR A 98 -13.21 -7.57 9.88
N GLY A 99 -11.96 -7.62 9.44
CA GLY A 99 -10.97 -8.62 9.85
C GLY A 99 -11.31 -10.06 9.45
N THR A 100 -12.24 -10.26 8.51
CA THR A 100 -12.70 -11.59 8.05
C THR A 100 -12.08 -12.05 6.74
N GLY A 101 -11.39 -11.12 6.03
CA GLY A 101 -10.89 -11.32 4.67
C GLY A 101 -11.94 -11.11 3.57
N ARG A 102 -13.17 -10.73 3.94
CA ARG A 102 -14.31 -10.54 3.02
C ARG A 102 -14.81 -9.10 2.95
N GLY A 103 -14.36 -8.23 3.85
CA GLY A 103 -14.72 -6.82 3.90
C GLY A 103 -13.93 -5.99 2.88
N GLY A 104 -14.42 -4.78 2.66
CA GLY A 104 -13.83 -3.82 1.75
C GLY A 104 -14.59 -2.50 1.74
N PRO A 105 -14.22 -1.57 0.84
CA PRO A 105 -14.75 -0.21 0.83
C PRO A 105 -16.12 -0.08 0.13
N GLY A 106 -16.69 -1.19 -0.32
CA GLY A 106 -17.99 -1.19 -1.03
C GLY A 106 -17.90 -0.91 -2.53
N TYR A 107 -16.71 -0.83 -3.09
CA TYR A 107 -16.44 -0.71 -4.53
C TYR A 107 -15.24 -1.56 -4.93
N GLN A 108 -15.05 -1.72 -6.23
CA GLN A 108 -13.90 -2.40 -6.83
C GLN A 108 -13.31 -1.54 -7.95
N PHE A 109 -12.00 -1.71 -8.21
CA PHE A 109 -11.32 -1.03 -9.32
C PHE A 109 -10.30 -1.95 -10.00
N GLY A 110 -9.91 -1.56 -11.22
CA GLY A 110 -9.05 -2.35 -12.09
C GLY A 110 -7.60 -2.43 -11.63
N ASP A 111 -6.88 -3.41 -12.16
CA ASP A 111 -5.47 -3.63 -11.91
C ASP A 111 -4.60 -2.60 -12.64
N GLU A 112 -3.43 -2.31 -12.08
CA GLU A 112 -2.38 -1.47 -12.67
C GLU A 112 -1.06 -2.24 -12.67
N PHE A 113 -0.85 -3.06 -13.71
CA PHE A 113 0.39 -3.84 -13.85
C PHE A 113 1.44 -3.03 -14.60
N HIS A 114 2.54 -2.71 -13.92
CA HIS A 114 3.67 -2.04 -14.55
C HIS A 114 4.76 -3.06 -14.93
N PRO A 115 5.36 -2.97 -16.15
CA PRO A 115 6.34 -3.96 -16.61
C PRO A 115 7.61 -4.01 -15.78
N ASP A 116 7.99 -2.90 -15.14
CA ASP A 116 9.19 -2.80 -14.30
C ASP A 116 8.98 -3.33 -12.87
N LEU A 117 7.71 -3.56 -12.47
CA LEU A 117 7.38 -4.06 -11.15
C LEU A 117 7.08 -5.56 -11.20
N LYS A 118 7.88 -6.32 -10.47
CA LYS A 118 7.77 -7.79 -10.36
C LYS A 118 7.92 -8.22 -8.92
N PHE A 119 7.28 -9.33 -8.58
CA PHE A 119 7.43 -9.99 -7.27
C PHE A 119 8.73 -10.82 -7.20
N ASP A 120 9.86 -10.17 -7.44
CA ASP A 120 11.20 -10.75 -7.50
C ASP A 120 12.03 -10.56 -6.21
N ARG A 121 11.45 -9.89 -5.23
CA ARG A 121 12.05 -9.62 -3.92
C ARG A 121 10.99 -9.51 -2.82
N PRO A 122 11.35 -9.66 -1.53
CA PRO A 122 10.43 -9.42 -0.42
C PRO A 122 10.16 -7.93 -0.21
N TYR A 123 9.24 -7.65 0.71
CA TYR A 123 8.86 -6.31 1.19
C TYR A 123 8.13 -5.43 0.17
N LEU A 124 7.51 -6.03 -0.82
CA LEU A 124 6.64 -5.33 -1.77
C LEU A 124 5.23 -5.21 -1.21
N LEU A 125 4.65 -4.01 -1.34
CA LEU A 125 3.26 -3.72 -1.00
C LEU A 125 2.40 -3.88 -2.26
N ALA A 126 1.37 -4.71 -2.17
CA ALA A 126 0.48 -5.01 -3.30
C ALA A 126 -0.98 -5.15 -2.88
N MET A 127 -1.90 -4.98 -3.83
CA MET A 127 -3.34 -5.16 -3.61
C MET A 127 -3.72 -6.63 -3.56
N ALA A 128 -4.44 -7.02 -2.51
CA ALA A 128 -5.19 -8.27 -2.50
C ALA A 128 -6.44 -8.12 -3.38
N ASN A 129 -6.85 -9.21 -4.03
CA ASN A 129 -8.04 -9.26 -4.86
C ASN A 129 -8.66 -10.66 -4.90
N ALA A 130 -9.86 -10.76 -5.48
CA ALA A 130 -10.58 -12.01 -5.72
C ALA A 130 -10.62 -12.38 -7.21
N GLY A 131 -9.62 -11.95 -7.97
CA GLY A 131 -9.50 -12.12 -9.41
C GLY A 131 -9.28 -10.79 -10.12
N PRO A 132 -9.17 -10.78 -11.46
CA PRO A 132 -8.88 -9.57 -12.22
C PRO A 132 -9.89 -8.44 -11.97
N GLY A 133 -9.38 -7.24 -11.71
CA GLY A 133 -10.21 -6.04 -11.58
C GLY A 133 -11.05 -5.95 -10.31
N THR A 134 -10.71 -6.70 -9.26
CA THR A 134 -11.49 -6.72 -8.01
C THR A 134 -10.75 -6.10 -6.82
N ASN A 135 -9.87 -5.12 -7.07
CA ASN A 135 -9.17 -4.41 -6.02
C ASN A 135 -10.14 -3.55 -5.20
N GLY A 136 -9.97 -3.52 -3.90
CA GLY A 136 -10.77 -2.72 -2.98
C GLY A 136 -9.89 -1.97 -1.98
N SER A 137 -9.85 -2.45 -0.74
CA SER A 137 -9.01 -1.88 0.33
C SER A 137 -7.95 -2.84 0.84
N GLN A 138 -8.13 -4.15 0.67
CA GLN A 138 -7.19 -5.13 1.21
C GLN A 138 -5.85 -5.09 0.47
N PHE A 139 -4.78 -5.17 1.23
CA PHE A 139 -3.40 -5.17 0.74
C PHE A 139 -2.57 -6.21 1.48
N PHE A 140 -1.42 -6.54 0.92
CA PHE A 140 -0.44 -7.40 1.58
C PHE A 140 0.98 -6.88 1.37
N ILE A 141 1.87 -7.27 2.28
CA ILE A 141 3.31 -7.03 2.17
C ILE A 141 3.98 -8.40 2.07
N THR A 142 4.78 -8.60 1.03
CA THR A 142 5.51 -9.86 0.84
C THR A 142 6.68 -9.97 1.80
N VAL A 143 6.98 -11.19 2.26
CA VAL A 143 8.17 -11.50 3.06
C VAL A 143 9.09 -12.51 2.36
N GLY A 144 8.77 -12.87 1.12
CA GLY A 144 9.56 -13.76 0.27
C GLY A 144 9.39 -13.39 -1.20
N ASN A 145 10.13 -14.10 -2.06
CA ASN A 145 9.97 -13.98 -3.50
C ASN A 145 8.70 -14.72 -3.94
N THR A 146 7.80 -14.02 -4.61
CA THR A 146 6.48 -14.56 -4.97
C THR A 146 6.17 -14.36 -6.46
N PRO A 147 7.00 -14.87 -7.38
CA PRO A 147 6.88 -14.60 -8.82
C PRO A 147 5.56 -15.11 -9.43
N HIS A 148 4.89 -16.05 -8.78
CA HIS A 148 3.58 -16.55 -9.18
C HIS A 148 2.46 -15.49 -9.05
N LEU A 149 2.71 -14.38 -8.35
CA LEU A 149 1.78 -13.25 -8.21
C LEU A 149 1.93 -12.20 -9.33
N ASN A 150 2.97 -12.30 -10.16
CA ASN A 150 3.19 -11.38 -11.27
C ASN A 150 1.96 -11.31 -12.19
N ARG A 151 1.54 -10.06 -12.52
CA ARG A 151 0.35 -9.78 -13.34
C ARG A 151 -0.97 -10.36 -12.80
N ARG A 152 -1.02 -10.60 -11.48
CA ARG A 152 -2.24 -11.00 -10.77
C ARG A 152 -2.60 -10.02 -9.68
N HIS A 153 -1.59 -9.33 -9.13
CA HIS A 153 -1.74 -8.33 -8.07
C HIS A 153 -0.97 -7.06 -8.43
N THR A 154 -1.57 -5.91 -8.21
CA THR A 154 -0.94 -4.60 -8.45
C THR A 154 0.06 -4.30 -7.35
N ILE A 155 1.34 -4.18 -7.71
CA ILE A 155 2.38 -3.68 -6.81
C ILE A 155 2.29 -2.16 -6.81
N PHE A 156 2.20 -1.55 -5.63
CA PHE A 156 2.08 -0.09 -5.52
C PHE A 156 2.98 0.53 -4.45
N GLY A 157 3.88 -0.24 -3.85
CA GLY A 157 4.85 0.28 -2.88
C GLY A 157 5.90 -0.75 -2.46
N GLU A 158 6.83 -0.29 -1.63
CA GLU A 158 7.90 -1.11 -1.04
C GLU A 158 8.25 -0.59 0.35
N VAL A 159 8.54 -1.48 1.29
CA VAL A 159 8.99 -1.12 2.65
C VAL A 159 10.32 -0.38 2.58
N ALA A 160 10.39 0.80 3.17
CA ALA A 160 11.42 1.80 2.92
C ALA A 160 12.78 1.47 3.53
N ASP A 161 12.78 0.93 4.75
CA ASP A 161 13.99 0.84 5.58
C ASP A 161 14.10 -0.49 6.34
N ALA A 162 15.28 -0.73 6.93
CA ALA A 162 15.56 -1.97 7.62
C ALA A 162 14.77 -2.14 8.93
N GLU A 163 14.45 -1.04 9.61
CA GLU A 163 13.66 -1.07 10.85
C GLU A 163 12.23 -1.52 10.55
N SER A 164 11.61 -0.93 9.53
CA SER A 164 10.28 -1.32 9.06
C SER A 164 10.24 -2.76 8.55
N ARG A 165 11.29 -3.22 7.86
CA ARG A 165 11.40 -4.63 7.43
C ARG A 165 11.46 -5.58 8.62
N ALA A 166 12.18 -5.22 9.68
CA ALA A 166 12.22 -6.02 10.91
C ALA A 166 10.85 -6.15 11.58
N VAL A 167 10.03 -5.08 11.56
CA VAL A 167 8.65 -5.13 12.05
C VAL A 167 7.79 -6.07 11.18
N VAL A 168 7.90 -5.97 9.86
CA VAL A 168 7.19 -6.88 8.92
C VAL A 168 7.58 -8.34 9.16
N ASP A 169 8.85 -8.62 9.36
CA ASP A 169 9.35 -9.97 9.64
C ASP A 169 8.86 -10.49 10.99
N ALA A 170 8.81 -9.64 12.01
CA ALA A 170 8.28 -10.00 13.32
C ALA A 170 6.78 -10.36 13.23
N ILE A 171 5.99 -9.58 12.50
CA ILE A 171 4.58 -9.89 12.26
C ILE A 171 4.44 -11.22 11.50
N ALA A 172 5.26 -11.45 10.47
CA ALA A 172 5.24 -12.65 9.65
C ALA A 172 5.58 -13.94 10.43
N GLN A 173 6.24 -13.82 11.59
CA GLN A 173 6.62 -14.93 12.47
C GLN A 173 5.65 -15.12 13.64
N THR A 174 4.60 -14.31 13.75
CA THR A 174 3.61 -14.46 14.80
C THR A 174 2.91 -15.81 14.70
N THR A 175 2.53 -16.37 15.85
CA THR A 175 1.77 -17.62 15.87
C THR A 175 0.38 -17.41 15.31
N THR A 176 0.00 -18.24 14.34
CA THR A 176 -1.30 -18.19 13.67
C THR A 176 -2.16 -19.40 14.02
N GLY A 177 -3.46 -19.22 13.94
CA GLY A 177 -4.47 -20.26 14.12
C GLY A 177 -5.21 -20.57 12.82
N GLN A 178 -6.50 -20.82 12.94
CA GLN A 178 -7.36 -21.12 11.80
C GLN A 178 -7.35 -19.98 10.77
N ALA A 179 -7.33 -20.32 9.49
CA ALA A 179 -7.29 -19.40 8.35
C ALA A 179 -6.09 -18.43 8.37
N ASP A 180 -4.95 -18.88 8.90
CA ASP A 180 -3.71 -18.11 9.00
C ASP A 180 -3.87 -16.79 9.78
N ARG A 181 -4.86 -16.71 10.66
CA ARG A 181 -5.09 -15.54 11.50
C ARG A 181 -4.13 -15.54 12.69
N PRO A 182 -3.45 -14.45 13.01
CA PRO A 182 -2.68 -14.31 14.24
C PRO A 182 -3.52 -14.63 15.48
N LEU A 183 -2.97 -15.39 16.43
CA LEU A 183 -3.65 -15.69 17.70
C LEU A 183 -3.83 -14.45 18.57
N THR A 184 -2.90 -13.51 18.47
CA THR A 184 -3.02 -12.17 19.05
C THR A 184 -3.12 -11.19 17.87
N ASP A 185 -4.17 -10.38 17.87
CA ASP A 185 -4.40 -9.44 16.76
C ASP A 185 -3.25 -8.44 16.66
N VAL A 186 -2.69 -8.32 15.45
CA VAL A 186 -1.76 -7.27 15.08
C VAL A 186 -2.56 -6.13 14.48
N VAL A 187 -2.67 -5.03 15.23
CA VAL A 187 -3.54 -3.91 14.89
C VAL A 187 -2.77 -2.84 14.11
N ILE A 188 -3.38 -2.34 13.05
CA ILE A 188 -2.99 -1.09 12.39
C ILE A 188 -3.71 0.03 13.13
N GLU A 189 -3.02 0.74 14.00
CA GLU A 189 -3.59 1.79 14.83
C GLU A 189 -4.02 2.98 13.98
N LYS A 190 -3.15 3.39 13.04
CA LYS A 190 -3.42 4.42 12.03
C LYS A 190 -2.43 4.31 10.87
N ILE A 191 -2.74 4.97 9.77
CA ILE A 191 -1.82 5.16 8.64
C ILE A 191 -1.65 6.67 8.40
N GLU A 192 -0.42 7.15 8.49
CA GLU A 192 -0.06 8.52 8.17
C GLU A 192 0.56 8.61 6.77
N ILE A 193 0.21 9.64 6.02
CA ILE A 193 0.75 9.90 4.68
C ILE A 193 1.70 11.08 4.75
N GLU A 194 2.95 10.87 4.36
CA GLU A 194 4.00 11.88 4.29
C GLU A 194 4.33 12.16 2.81
N GLN A 195 4.42 13.44 2.45
CA GLN A 195 4.88 13.90 1.14
C GLN A 195 6.18 14.66 1.31
N SER A 196 7.22 14.27 0.59
CA SER A 196 8.56 14.89 0.64
C SER A 196 9.02 15.37 -0.73
#